data_aa8f5a9ddb84d7a721912fd1c55354a0
#
_entry.id   aa8f5a9ddb84d7a721912fd1c55354a0
#
_cell.length_a   1.000
_cell.length_b   1.000
_cell.length_c   1.000
_cell.angle_alpha   90.00
_cell.angle_beta   90.00
_cell.angle_gamma   90.00
#
_symmetry.space_group_name_H-M   'P 1'
#
loop_
_entity.id
_entity.type
_entity.pdbx_description
1 polymer ?
#
loop_
_entity_poly.entity_id
_entity_poly.type
_entity_poly.pdbx_seq_one_letter_code
_entity_poly.pdbx_strand_id
1 'polypeptide(L)'
;KEHNMADLTSNFLGIKSPNPFWLASAPPTDKAYNVNRAFEAGWGGVSWKTLGEDPHIVNVNGPRYSTMMSNDRRVIGFNNIELITDRPFQVNLKEMRQVKRDWPDRALVASVMFPMNEESWAKHIPIIEDTGIDGFELNFGCPHGMSERGMGAAVGQVPEYIKQATEWCKKYATVPVIVKLTPNITDVIYPAEACLEGGADAVSLINTINSIMRVDYDSLTMFPTTGGMGTHGGYCGEAVKPIALNMVAEIARNEKTKNLPISGIGGVTTWKDAVDFLALGASNVQVCTAAMVYGFKIVEDMKTGLSNFLDEKGMNSVDELIGKAVPSVTDWKFLNLNHVDKAVIDQEKCIKCGRCHIVCEDTSHQAIKYSNDEGNRVFTVDDTECV
;
A
#
# COMPACT_ATOMS: atom_id res chain seq x y z
N LYS A 1 -19.55 -14.01 30.17
CA LYS A 1 -18.42 -13.08 29.98
C LYS A 1 -18.88 -12.11 28.89
N GLU A 2 -19.04 -10.85 29.23
CA GLU A 2 -19.19 -9.79 28.24
C GLU A 2 -17.92 -9.84 27.37
N HIS A 3 -18.07 -10.17 26.09
CA HIS A 3 -17.01 -10.03 25.11
C HIS A 3 -16.85 -8.52 24.86
N ASN A 4 -15.90 -7.89 25.54
CA ASN A 4 -15.44 -6.59 25.09
C ASN A 4 -14.80 -6.79 23.72
N MET A 5 -15.32 -6.13 22.69
CA MET A 5 -14.70 -6.10 21.36
C MET A 5 -13.30 -5.51 21.47
N ALA A 6 -12.35 -6.04 20.70
CA ALA A 6 -10.99 -5.53 20.65
C ALA A 6 -10.96 -4.03 20.28
N ASP A 7 -10.07 -3.28 20.89
CA ASP A 7 -9.88 -1.86 20.60
C ASP A 7 -9.17 -1.69 19.25
N LEU A 8 -9.86 -1.05 18.30
CA LEU A 8 -9.33 -0.74 16.99
C LEU A 8 -8.66 0.65 16.91
N THR A 9 -8.64 1.42 17.99
CA THR A 9 -7.97 2.72 17.97
C THR A 9 -6.51 2.56 17.55
N SER A 10 -6.03 3.49 16.75
CA SER A 10 -4.64 3.53 16.27
C SER A 10 -3.99 4.83 16.69
N ASN A 11 -2.74 4.74 17.11
CA ASN A 11 -1.90 5.88 17.41
C ASN A 11 -0.61 5.82 16.58
N PHE A 12 -0.62 6.50 15.46
CA PHE A 12 0.54 6.56 14.56
C PHE A 12 1.25 7.90 14.74
N LEU A 13 2.43 7.90 15.35
CA LEU A 13 3.25 9.12 15.63
C LEU A 13 2.55 10.16 16.54
N GLY A 14 1.67 9.74 17.43
CA GLY A 14 0.82 10.66 18.20
C GLY A 14 -0.46 11.08 17.47
N ILE A 15 -0.60 10.75 16.19
CA ILE A 15 -1.81 10.96 15.41
C ILE A 15 -2.82 9.87 15.78
N LYS A 16 -3.85 10.25 16.53
CA LYS A 16 -4.89 9.31 16.96
C LYS A 16 -5.98 9.18 15.91
N SER A 17 -6.44 7.97 15.68
CA SER A 17 -7.58 7.68 14.82
C SER A 17 -8.42 6.52 15.39
N PRO A 18 -9.74 6.46 15.11
CA PRO A 18 -10.64 5.46 15.70
C PRO A 18 -10.39 4.03 15.19
N ASN A 19 -9.61 3.88 14.15
CA ASN A 19 -9.19 2.58 13.61
C ASN A 19 -7.96 2.75 12.68
N PRO A 20 -7.24 1.65 12.35
CA PRO A 20 -6.01 1.73 11.56
C PRO A 20 -6.23 1.87 10.05
N PHE A 21 -7.46 1.97 9.58
CA PHE A 21 -7.78 2.06 8.15
C PHE A 21 -7.85 3.51 7.69
N TRP A 22 -6.87 3.93 6.91
CA TRP A 22 -6.82 5.25 6.31
C TRP A 22 -7.00 5.18 4.79
N LEU A 23 -7.42 6.26 4.15
CA LEU A 23 -7.35 6.39 2.69
C LEU A 23 -6.00 6.99 2.28
N ALA A 24 -5.38 6.35 1.29
CA ALA A 24 -4.13 6.83 0.71
C ALA A 24 -4.35 8.10 -0.13
N SER A 25 -3.29 8.89 -0.27
CA SER A 25 -3.25 10.06 -1.15
C SER A 25 -3.52 9.66 -2.61
N ALA A 26 -4.74 9.97 -3.10
CA ALA A 26 -5.25 9.52 -4.40
C ALA A 26 -6.55 10.28 -4.76
N PRO A 27 -7.20 10.01 -5.90
CA PRO A 27 -8.47 10.65 -6.26
C PRO A 27 -9.55 10.64 -5.17
N PRO A 28 -9.72 9.58 -4.35
CA PRO A 28 -10.70 9.59 -3.25
C PRO A 28 -10.47 10.66 -2.18
N THR A 29 -9.26 11.22 -2.09
CA THR A 29 -8.89 12.21 -1.06
C THR A 29 -8.59 13.60 -1.61
N ASP A 30 -9.05 13.90 -2.84
CA ASP A 30 -8.77 15.17 -3.52
C ASP A 30 -9.77 16.31 -3.20
N LYS A 31 -10.85 16.03 -2.47
CA LYS A 31 -11.91 17.00 -2.17
C LYS A 31 -12.51 16.75 -0.80
N ALA A 32 -12.88 17.83 -0.11
CA ALA A 32 -13.63 17.74 1.14
C ALA A 32 -14.92 16.90 0.99
N TYR A 33 -15.61 17.00 -0.12
CA TYR A 33 -16.81 16.17 -0.42
C TYR A 33 -16.53 14.68 -0.29
N ASN A 34 -15.44 14.20 -0.86
CA ASN A 34 -15.09 12.78 -0.80
C ASN A 34 -14.58 12.38 0.59
N VAL A 35 -13.75 13.22 1.21
CA VAL A 35 -13.18 12.95 2.54
C VAL A 35 -14.27 12.90 3.61
N ASN A 36 -15.24 13.82 3.58
CA ASN A 36 -16.40 13.80 4.48
C ASN A 36 -17.18 12.48 4.36
N ARG A 37 -17.49 12.06 3.13
CA ARG A 37 -18.16 10.76 2.89
C ARG A 37 -17.35 9.55 3.35
N ALA A 38 -16.03 9.61 3.25
CA ALA A 38 -15.16 8.57 3.78
C ALA A 38 -15.23 8.52 5.31
N PHE A 39 -15.16 9.66 5.97
CA PHE A 39 -15.28 9.73 7.43
C PHE A 39 -16.66 9.33 7.93
N GLU A 40 -17.72 9.72 7.23
CA GLU A 40 -19.10 9.26 7.49
C GLU A 40 -19.21 7.73 7.38
N ALA A 41 -18.52 7.10 6.42
CA ALA A 41 -18.47 5.65 6.28
C ALA A 41 -17.63 4.96 7.38
N GLY A 42 -16.79 5.71 8.12
CA GLY A 42 -16.04 5.20 9.26
C GLY A 42 -14.54 5.02 9.05
N TRP A 43 -13.94 5.60 8.00
CA TRP A 43 -12.49 5.63 7.83
C TRP A 43 -11.82 6.39 8.98
N GLY A 44 -10.70 5.85 9.47
CA GLY A 44 -9.97 6.41 10.61
C GLY A 44 -9.15 7.65 10.26
N GLY A 45 -8.67 7.75 9.02
CA GLY A 45 -7.86 8.86 8.55
C GLY A 45 -7.77 8.93 7.04
N VAL A 46 -7.15 9.98 6.55
CA VAL A 46 -6.84 10.17 5.12
C VAL A 46 -5.48 10.83 4.95
N SER A 47 -4.75 10.44 3.90
CA SER A 47 -3.69 11.25 3.31
C SER A 47 -4.31 12.04 2.16
N TRP A 48 -4.36 13.38 2.29
CA TRP A 48 -4.91 14.28 1.26
C TRP A 48 -4.13 14.11 -0.05
N LYS A 49 -4.82 14.20 -1.20
CA LYS A 49 -4.17 14.07 -2.49
C LYS A 49 -3.01 15.07 -2.61
N THR A 50 -1.89 14.58 -3.13
CA THR A 50 -0.61 15.30 -3.16
C THR A 50 -0.74 16.72 -3.69
N LEU A 51 -0.33 17.69 -2.87
CA LEU A 51 -0.25 19.10 -3.20
C LEU A 51 1.11 19.40 -3.84
N GLY A 52 1.10 20.26 -4.85
CA GLY A 52 2.29 20.90 -5.42
C GLY A 52 2.20 22.40 -5.31
N GLU A 53 3.22 23.12 -5.79
CA GLU A 53 3.21 24.57 -5.86
C GLU A 53 2.43 25.09 -7.09
N ASP A 54 1.99 26.35 -7.03
CA ASP A 54 1.41 27.03 -8.18
C ASP A 54 2.50 27.44 -9.19
N PRO A 55 2.22 27.40 -10.51
CA PRO A 55 0.96 27.00 -11.12
C PRO A 55 0.69 25.51 -10.96
N HIS A 56 -0.55 25.16 -10.62
CA HIS A 56 -0.94 23.77 -10.40
C HIS A 56 -0.73 22.90 -11.65
N ILE A 57 -0.50 21.62 -11.41
CA ILE A 57 -0.29 20.63 -12.46
C ILE A 57 -1.62 20.33 -13.14
N VAL A 58 -1.61 20.28 -14.45
CA VAL A 58 -2.78 19.91 -15.26
C VAL A 58 -2.69 18.43 -15.61
N ASN A 59 -3.69 17.66 -15.20
CA ASN A 59 -3.84 16.27 -15.58
C ASN A 59 -4.45 16.14 -17.00
N VAL A 60 -4.20 14.99 -17.64
CA VAL A 60 -4.92 14.64 -18.87
C VAL A 60 -6.40 14.43 -18.57
N ASN A 61 -7.28 14.72 -19.51
CA ASN A 61 -8.73 14.59 -19.27
C ASN A 61 -9.19 13.14 -19.13
N GLY A 62 -8.68 12.24 -19.91
CA GLY A 62 -9.04 10.81 -19.85
C GLY A 62 -8.97 10.17 -21.24
N PRO A 63 -8.94 8.83 -21.27
CA PRO A 63 -8.95 7.93 -20.11
C PRO A 63 -7.63 7.99 -19.32
N ARG A 64 -7.72 8.02 -17.98
CA ARG A 64 -6.55 8.06 -17.08
C ARG A 64 -6.27 6.71 -16.42
N TYR A 65 -7.22 5.80 -16.49
CA TYR A 65 -7.21 4.55 -15.74
C TYR A 65 -7.38 3.35 -16.65
N SER A 66 -6.77 2.24 -16.27
CA SER A 66 -6.96 0.95 -16.89
C SER A 66 -6.95 -0.14 -15.84
N THR A 67 -7.72 -1.21 -16.04
CA THR A 67 -7.84 -2.31 -15.10
C THR A 67 -7.31 -3.61 -15.69
N MET A 68 -6.70 -4.43 -14.84
CA MET A 68 -6.40 -5.82 -15.10
C MET A 68 -7.41 -6.69 -14.36
N MET A 69 -8.08 -7.58 -15.08
CA MET A 69 -9.11 -8.45 -14.52
C MET A 69 -8.63 -9.88 -14.50
N SER A 70 -9.01 -10.61 -13.45
CA SER A 70 -8.92 -12.07 -13.40
C SER A 70 -9.97 -12.74 -14.31
N ASN A 71 -9.86 -14.05 -14.50
CA ASN A 71 -10.80 -14.81 -15.33
C ASN A 71 -12.25 -14.76 -14.82
N ASP A 72 -12.46 -14.57 -13.53
CA ASP A 72 -13.77 -14.36 -12.89
C ASP A 72 -14.25 -12.90 -12.93
N ARG A 73 -13.58 -12.06 -13.72
CA ARG A 73 -13.87 -10.64 -13.91
C ARG A 73 -13.68 -9.75 -12.67
N ARG A 74 -12.91 -10.21 -11.68
CA ARG A 74 -12.52 -9.39 -10.54
C ARG A 74 -11.35 -8.49 -10.93
N VAL A 75 -11.38 -7.23 -10.51
CA VAL A 75 -10.26 -6.28 -10.71
C VAL A 75 -9.12 -6.68 -9.75
N ILE A 76 -8.02 -7.15 -10.29
CA ILE A 76 -6.82 -7.55 -9.54
C ILE A 76 -5.69 -6.52 -9.65
N GLY A 77 -5.70 -5.71 -10.70
CA GLY A 77 -4.72 -4.67 -10.95
C GLY A 77 -5.36 -3.41 -11.51
N PHE A 78 -4.75 -2.28 -11.22
CA PHE A 78 -5.23 -0.98 -11.62
C PHE A 78 -4.04 -0.10 -12.00
N ASN A 79 -4.08 0.49 -13.18
CA ASN A 79 -3.04 1.40 -13.66
C ASN A 79 -3.61 2.80 -13.78
N ASN A 80 -2.81 3.80 -13.47
CA ASN A 80 -3.15 5.19 -13.64
C ASN A 80 -1.99 5.99 -14.25
N ILE A 81 -2.34 6.99 -15.06
CA ILE A 81 -1.44 8.01 -15.57
C ILE A 81 -1.79 9.39 -14.97
N GLU A 82 -2.43 9.39 -13.81
CA GLU A 82 -2.84 10.59 -13.10
C GLU A 82 -1.68 11.14 -12.26
N LEU A 83 -1.52 12.45 -12.31
CA LEU A 83 -0.51 13.17 -11.53
C LEU A 83 -1.08 13.58 -10.15
N ILE A 84 -0.39 14.51 -9.49
CA ILE A 84 -0.84 15.15 -8.24
C ILE A 84 -2.15 15.92 -8.46
N THR A 85 -2.68 16.59 -7.44
CA THR A 85 -3.91 17.39 -7.60
C THR A 85 -3.76 18.44 -8.69
N ASP A 86 -4.79 18.60 -9.51
CA ASP A 86 -4.91 19.68 -10.52
C ASP A 86 -5.79 20.83 -10.03
N ARG A 87 -6.13 20.83 -8.74
CA ARG A 87 -6.93 21.86 -8.10
C ARG A 87 -6.04 22.96 -7.56
N PRO A 88 -6.49 24.23 -7.62
CA PRO A 88 -5.71 25.36 -7.08
C PRO A 88 -5.30 25.14 -5.63
N PHE A 89 -4.07 25.52 -5.29
CA PHE A 89 -3.49 25.31 -3.96
C PHE A 89 -4.38 25.89 -2.85
N GLN A 90 -4.87 27.12 -3.00
CA GLN A 90 -5.71 27.78 -2.02
C GLN A 90 -7.08 27.11 -1.81
N VAL A 91 -7.62 26.46 -2.84
CA VAL A 91 -8.87 25.70 -2.72
C VAL A 91 -8.64 24.47 -1.83
N ASN A 92 -7.54 23.76 -2.03
CA ASN A 92 -7.17 22.63 -1.19
C ASN A 92 -6.99 23.05 0.28
N LEU A 93 -6.25 24.13 0.55
CA LEU A 93 -6.04 24.64 1.92
C LEU A 93 -7.37 24.97 2.62
N LYS A 94 -8.28 25.64 1.92
CA LYS A 94 -9.61 25.97 2.46
C LYS A 94 -10.39 24.71 2.83
N GLU A 95 -10.39 23.72 1.97
CA GLU A 95 -11.12 22.47 2.19
C GLU A 95 -10.49 21.60 3.29
N MET A 96 -9.16 21.57 3.40
CA MET A 96 -8.46 20.86 4.49
C MET A 96 -8.80 21.47 5.85
N ARG A 97 -8.79 22.81 5.98
CA ARG A 97 -9.25 23.50 7.22
C ARG A 97 -10.69 23.15 7.58
N GLN A 98 -11.58 23.09 6.58
CA GLN A 98 -12.96 22.70 6.80
C GLN A 98 -13.05 21.25 7.32
N VAL A 99 -12.41 20.31 6.63
CA VAL A 99 -12.44 18.91 7.01
C VAL A 99 -11.89 18.70 8.42
N LYS A 100 -10.74 19.32 8.76
CA LYS A 100 -10.15 19.16 10.09
C LYS A 100 -11.02 19.73 11.21
N ARG A 101 -11.69 20.84 10.95
CA ARG A 101 -12.65 21.42 11.90
C ARG A 101 -13.88 20.53 12.10
N ASP A 102 -14.40 19.95 11.01
CA ASP A 102 -15.63 19.16 11.02
C ASP A 102 -15.37 17.73 11.57
N TRP A 103 -14.12 17.24 11.48
CA TRP A 103 -13.68 15.91 11.91
C TRP A 103 -12.41 15.96 12.77
N PRO A 104 -12.45 16.55 13.97
CA PRO A 104 -11.25 16.75 14.79
C PRO A 104 -10.64 15.43 15.31
N ASP A 105 -11.42 14.35 15.37
CA ASP A 105 -11.05 13.01 15.82
C ASP A 105 -10.54 12.08 14.72
N ARG A 106 -10.44 12.58 13.49
CA ARG A 106 -9.93 11.82 12.33
C ARG A 106 -8.54 12.32 11.94
N ALA A 107 -7.70 11.38 11.54
CA ALA A 107 -6.38 11.72 11.04
C ALA A 107 -6.48 12.41 9.66
N LEU A 108 -5.85 13.57 9.53
CA LEU A 108 -5.71 14.29 8.27
C LEU A 108 -4.24 14.61 8.02
N VAL A 109 -3.63 13.87 7.09
CA VAL A 109 -2.23 14.05 6.68
C VAL A 109 -2.19 14.75 5.32
N ALA A 110 -1.31 15.73 5.14
CA ALA A 110 -1.13 16.38 3.85
C ALA A 110 -0.03 15.71 3.04
N SER A 111 -0.37 15.08 1.92
CA SER A 111 0.64 14.62 0.97
C SER A 111 1.17 15.80 0.16
N VAL A 112 2.49 15.90 0.02
CA VAL A 112 3.16 17.03 -0.64
C VAL A 112 4.28 16.58 -1.58
N MET A 113 4.49 17.34 -2.64
CA MET A 113 5.58 17.14 -3.60
C MET A 113 6.04 18.50 -4.14
N PHE A 114 7.24 18.89 -3.80
CA PHE A 114 7.85 20.14 -4.24
C PHE A 114 9.16 19.91 -4.98
N PRO A 115 9.64 20.86 -5.78
CA PRO A 115 10.95 20.80 -6.40
C PRO A 115 12.09 20.69 -5.38
N MET A 116 13.24 20.18 -5.84
CA MET A 116 14.45 20.04 -5.02
C MET A 116 15.15 21.40 -4.83
N ASN A 117 14.46 22.32 -4.19
CA ASN A 117 15.01 23.59 -3.71
C ASN A 117 14.35 23.96 -2.37
N GLU A 118 15.13 24.45 -1.43
CA GLU A 118 14.68 24.73 -0.07
C GLU A 118 13.61 25.83 0.00
N GLU A 119 13.63 26.78 -0.93
CA GLU A 119 12.69 27.92 -0.95
C GLU A 119 11.23 27.44 -1.09
N SER A 120 10.98 26.46 -1.96
CA SER A 120 9.64 25.87 -2.12
C SER A 120 9.14 25.22 -0.82
N TRP A 121 10.00 24.49 -0.12
CA TRP A 121 9.64 23.85 1.16
C TRP A 121 9.38 24.87 2.25
N ALA A 122 10.29 25.85 2.40
CA ALA A 122 10.17 26.93 3.38
C ALA A 122 8.88 27.73 3.22
N LYS A 123 8.47 27.96 1.98
CA LYS A 123 7.26 28.72 1.65
C LYS A 123 5.98 27.95 1.96
N HIS A 124 5.92 26.68 1.57
CA HIS A 124 4.64 25.95 1.52
C HIS A 124 4.35 25.14 2.79
N ILE A 125 5.36 24.60 3.47
CA ILE A 125 5.16 23.76 4.66
C ILE A 125 4.39 24.51 5.77
N PRO A 126 4.78 25.72 6.20
CA PRO A 126 4.03 26.44 7.25
C PRO A 126 2.59 26.77 6.84
N ILE A 127 2.37 27.12 5.57
CA ILE A 127 1.04 27.47 5.07
C ILE A 127 0.09 26.28 5.07
N ILE A 128 0.60 25.07 4.73
CA ILE A 128 -0.18 23.84 4.77
C ILE A 128 -0.45 23.45 6.21
N GLU A 129 0.55 23.53 7.09
CA GLU A 129 0.41 23.17 8.51
C GLU A 129 -0.63 24.05 9.23
N ASP A 130 -0.73 25.34 8.86
CA ASP A 130 -1.76 26.27 9.37
C ASP A 130 -3.22 25.80 9.06
N THR A 131 -3.40 24.81 8.21
CA THR A 131 -4.72 24.18 8.00
C THR A 131 -5.17 23.29 9.15
N GLY A 132 -4.26 22.98 10.08
CA GLY A 132 -4.53 22.14 11.25
C GLY A 132 -4.37 20.64 10.95
N ILE A 133 -3.63 20.27 9.91
CA ILE A 133 -3.30 18.86 9.62
C ILE A 133 -2.51 18.22 10.77
N ASP A 134 -2.57 16.89 10.84
CA ASP A 134 -1.88 16.11 11.87
C ASP A 134 -0.46 15.68 11.46
N GLY A 135 -0.10 15.78 10.17
CA GLY A 135 1.21 15.39 9.68
C GLY A 135 1.39 15.64 8.19
N PHE A 136 2.61 15.49 7.71
CA PHE A 136 2.96 15.52 6.30
C PHE A 136 3.29 14.12 5.77
N GLU A 137 2.92 13.82 4.51
CA GLU A 137 3.41 12.68 3.75
C GLU A 137 4.18 13.18 2.51
N LEU A 138 5.51 13.01 2.50
CA LEU A 138 6.36 13.43 1.38
C LEU A 138 6.26 12.41 0.26
N ASN A 139 5.73 12.79 -0.90
CA ASN A 139 5.51 11.87 -2.00
C ASN A 139 6.77 11.75 -2.88
N PHE A 140 7.64 10.79 -2.54
CA PHE A 140 8.85 10.47 -3.32
C PHE A 140 8.67 9.22 -4.19
N GLY A 141 7.44 8.90 -4.58
CA GLY A 141 7.17 7.64 -5.25
C GLY A 141 6.40 7.70 -6.56
N CYS A 142 5.87 8.84 -6.98
CA CYS A 142 5.15 8.96 -8.25
C CYS A 142 6.07 8.61 -9.44
N PRO A 143 5.79 7.52 -10.20
CA PRO A 143 6.76 6.99 -11.17
C PRO A 143 6.71 7.67 -12.54
N HIS A 144 5.70 8.47 -12.84
CA HIS A 144 5.46 9.08 -14.16
C HIS A 144 5.20 10.58 -14.05
N GLY A 145 5.36 11.31 -15.15
CA GLY A 145 5.11 12.75 -15.26
C GLY A 145 5.89 13.64 -14.29
N MET A 146 5.68 13.49 -12.99
CA MET A 146 6.41 14.24 -11.96
C MET A 146 7.88 13.83 -11.88
N SER A 147 8.19 12.55 -12.11
CA SER A 147 9.58 12.06 -12.19
C SER A 147 10.34 12.69 -13.36
N GLU A 148 9.69 12.90 -14.48
CA GLU A 148 10.28 13.60 -15.65
C GLU A 148 10.62 15.07 -15.35
N ARG A 149 10.05 15.62 -14.27
CA ARG A 149 10.31 16.97 -13.76
C ARG A 149 11.28 16.98 -12.57
N GLY A 150 11.96 15.86 -12.28
CA GLY A 150 12.91 15.76 -11.17
C GLY A 150 12.26 15.68 -9.79
N MET A 151 10.99 15.26 -9.71
CA MET A 151 10.23 15.09 -8.47
C MET A 151 9.74 13.64 -8.33
N GLY A 152 9.02 13.31 -7.28
CA GLY A 152 8.46 11.96 -7.10
C GLY A 152 9.55 10.88 -7.06
N ALA A 153 9.43 9.84 -7.91
CA ALA A 153 10.38 8.73 -7.92
C ALA A 153 11.81 9.14 -8.32
N ALA A 154 12.00 10.25 -9.03
CA ALA A 154 13.34 10.79 -9.31
C ALA A 154 14.06 11.22 -8.02
N VAL A 155 13.31 11.68 -7.02
CA VAL A 155 13.84 11.93 -5.66
C VAL A 155 13.96 10.62 -4.88
N GLY A 156 12.91 9.79 -4.91
CA GLY A 156 12.82 8.56 -4.11
C GLY A 156 13.81 7.45 -4.48
N GLN A 157 14.49 7.56 -5.62
CA GLN A 157 15.55 6.63 -6.05
C GLN A 157 16.95 7.07 -5.63
N VAL A 158 17.10 8.28 -5.08
CA VAL A 158 18.39 8.88 -4.73
C VAL A 158 18.42 9.20 -3.25
N PRO A 159 19.12 8.41 -2.41
CA PRO A 159 19.15 8.58 -0.96
C PRO A 159 19.49 10.00 -0.49
N GLU A 160 20.44 10.66 -1.17
CA GLU A 160 20.87 12.02 -0.85
C GLU A 160 19.72 13.04 -1.04
N TYR A 161 18.89 12.85 -2.06
CA TYR A 161 17.74 13.73 -2.31
C TYR A 161 16.61 13.46 -1.32
N ILE A 162 16.38 12.18 -0.94
CA ILE A 162 15.43 11.82 0.11
C ILE A 162 15.80 12.53 1.41
N LYS A 163 17.05 12.35 1.84
CA LYS A 163 17.58 12.99 3.05
C LYS A 163 17.39 14.50 3.01
N GLN A 164 17.87 15.15 1.96
CA GLN A 164 17.84 16.62 1.83
C GLN A 164 16.42 17.18 1.84
N ALA A 165 15.49 16.61 1.06
CA ALA A 165 14.11 17.08 1.04
C ALA A 165 13.39 16.83 2.38
N THR A 166 13.72 15.73 3.06
CA THR A 166 13.21 15.43 4.40
C THR A 166 13.73 16.43 5.42
N GLU A 167 15.02 16.76 5.40
CA GLU A 167 15.62 17.80 6.26
C GLU A 167 14.95 19.16 6.07
N TRP A 168 14.67 19.55 4.82
CA TRP A 168 13.96 20.81 4.55
C TRP A 168 12.54 20.79 5.11
N CYS A 169 11.79 19.70 4.90
CA CYS A 169 10.45 19.59 5.48
C CYS A 169 10.50 19.66 7.01
N LYS A 170 11.38 18.87 7.65
CA LYS A 170 11.54 18.84 9.11
C LYS A 170 11.98 20.18 9.70
N LYS A 171 12.73 20.99 8.95
CA LYS A 171 13.14 22.32 9.38
C LYS A 171 11.96 23.30 9.55
N TYR A 172 10.92 23.13 8.74
CA TYR A 172 9.78 24.06 8.68
C TYR A 172 8.47 23.47 9.22
N ALA A 173 8.38 22.15 9.43
CA ALA A 173 7.24 21.47 10.00
C ALA A 173 7.38 21.32 11.53
N THR A 174 6.27 21.46 12.27
CA THR A 174 6.18 21.15 13.70
C THR A 174 5.41 19.85 13.96
N VAL A 175 4.63 19.37 12.97
CA VAL A 175 3.92 18.09 12.99
C VAL A 175 4.79 16.96 12.42
N PRO A 176 4.45 15.68 12.67
CA PRO A 176 5.19 14.54 12.15
C PRO A 176 5.34 14.53 10.62
N VAL A 177 6.50 14.08 10.15
CA VAL A 177 6.85 13.95 8.74
C VAL A 177 7.03 12.48 8.38
N ILE A 178 6.17 11.99 7.48
CA ILE A 178 6.17 10.64 6.92
C ILE A 178 6.76 10.71 5.52
N VAL A 179 7.64 9.80 5.14
CA VAL A 179 8.19 9.74 3.78
C VAL A 179 7.58 8.57 3.03
N LYS A 180 6.90 8.85 1.92
CA LYS A 180 6.31 7.82 1.06
C LYS A 180 7.31 7.33 0.02
N LEU A 181 7.73 6.08 0.19
CA LEU A 181 8.77 5.45 -0.61
C LEU A 181 8.25 4.87 -1.93
N THR A 182 9.12 4.86 -2.94
CA THR A 182 8.88 4.22 -4.23
C THR A 182 9.20 2.72 -4.17
N PRO A 183 8.38 1.86 -4.80
CA PRO A 183 8.74 0.46 -5.01
C PRO A 183 9.63 0.24 -6.24
N ASN A 184 9.91 1.29 -7.02
CA ASN A 184 10.70 1.21 -8.25
C ASN A 184 12.19 1.29 -7.95
N ILE A 185 12.65 0.41 -7.06
CA ILE A 185 14.00 0.34 -6.52
C ILE A 185 14.33 -1.13 -6.17
N THR A 186 15.61 -1.48 -6.18
CA THR A 186 16.04 -2.85 -5.89
C THR A 186 16.08 -3.17 -4.39
N ASP A 187 16.52 -2.21 -3.58
CA ASP A 187 16.67 -2.36 -2.13
C ASP A 187 16.02 -1.16 -1.42
N VAL A 188 15.02 -1.45 -0.61
CA VAL A 188 14.23 -0.43 0.11
C VAL A 188 14.94 0.08 1.37
N ILE A 189 15.99 -0.60 1.82
CA ILE A 189 16.70 -0.23 3.05
C ILE A 189 17.48 1.07 2.87
N TYR A 190 18.17 1.27 1.74
CA TYR A 190 18.90 2.53 1.50
C TYR A 190 18.01 3.78 1.54
N PRO A 191 16.84 3.82 0.86
CA PRO A 191 15.90 4.92 1.03
C PRO A 191 15.39 5.08 2.46
N ALA A 192 15.13 3.99 3.17
CA ALA A 192 14.64 4.04 4.55
C ALA A 192 15.71 4.59 5.52
N GLU A 193 16.97 4.21 5.35
CA GLU A 193 18.09 4.80 6.09
C GLU A 193 18.22 6.30 5.80
N ALA A 194 18.10 6.72 4.53
CA ALA A 194 18.12 8.14 4.16
C ALA A 194 16.97 8.94 4.78
N CYS A 195 15.79 8.33 4.94
CA CYS A 195 14.67 8.94 5.67
C CYS A 195 15.04 9.20 7.13
N LEU A 196 15.62 8.21 7.81
CA LEU A 196 16.09 8.35 9.20
C LEU A 196 17.14 9.44 9.33
N GLU A 197 18.13 9.46 8.43
CA GLU A 197 19.18 10.48 8.41
C GLU A 197 18.64 11.89 8.16
N GLY A 198 17.56 12.01 7.36
CA GLY A 198 16.86 13.28 7.13
C GLY A 198 15.91 13.68 8.26
N GLY A 199 15.77 12.83 9.29
CA GLY A 199 14.93 13.10 10.46
C GLY A 199 13.45 12.80 10.25
N ALA A 200 13.08 11.93 9.31
CA ALA A 200 11.70 11.46 9.15
C ALA A 200 11.21 10.77 10.44
N ASP A 201 9.94 11.00 10.79
CA ASP A 201 9.31 10.35 11.93
C ASP A 201 8.76 8.96 11.57
N ALA A 202 8.46 8.72 10.29
CA ALA A 202 7.99 7.43 9.77
C ALA A 202 8.19 7.32 8.26
N VAL A 203 7.93 6.12 7.74
CA VAL A 203 7.77 5.90 6.30
C VAL A 203 6.39 5.36 5.97
N SER A 204 5.94 5.62 4.73
CA SER A 204 4.80 4.93 4.13
C SER A 204 5.23 4.24 2.84
N LEU A 205 4.78 3.05 2.60
CA LEU A 205 5.08 2.30 1.38
C LEU A 205 4.03 1.21 1.13
N ILE A 206 3.78 0.94 -0.14
CA ILE A 206 4.49 1.37 -1.34
C ILE A 206 3.70 2.43 -2.11
N ASN A 207 4.39 3.26 -2.90
CA ASN A 207 3.75 3.98 -3.99
C ASN A 207 3.48 3.01 -5.16
N THR A 208 3.03 3.49 -6.32
CA THR A 208 2.69 2.64 -7.46
C THR A 208 3.92 2.14 -8.22
N ILE A 209 3.80 0.94 -8.82
CA ILE A 209 4.85 0.31 -9.61
C ILE A 209 4.78 0.84 -11.05
N ASN A 210 5.91 1.22 -11.61
CA ASN A 210 6.00 1.68 -13.00
C ASN A 210 5.61 0.56 -13.97
N SER A 211 4.68 0.85 -14.88
CA SER A 211 4.08 -0.19 -15.73
C SER A 211 3.47 0.34 -17.02
N ILE A 212 3.29 -0.57 -17.96
CA ILE A 212 2.39 -0.43 -19.12
C ILE A 212 1.31 -1.50 -18.97
N MET A 213 0.05 -1.14 -19.05
CA MET A 213 -1.04 -2.06 -18.79
C MET A 213 -1.23 -3.08 -19.93
N ARG A 214 -1.37 -2.61 -21.15
CA ARG A 214 -1.58 -3.46 -22.33
C ARG A 214 -1.44 -2.70 -23.63
N VAL A 215 -1.34 -3.46 -24.73
CA VAL A 215 -1.50 -2.96 -26.10
C VAL A 215 -2.92 -3.25 -26.55
N ASP A 216 -3.57 -2.32 -27.21
CA ASP A 216 -4.83 -2.53 -27.93
C ASP A 216 -4.54 -3.33 -29.22
N TYR A 217 -5.24 -4.44 -29.42
CA TYR A 217 -4.90 -5.38 -30.48
C TYR A 217 -5.35 -4.93 -31.87
N ASP A 218 -6.32 -4.02 -31.96
CA ASP A 218 -6.83 -3.51 -33.23
C ASP A 218 -5.98 -2.33 -33.73
N SER A 219 -5.68 -1.41 -32.84
CA SER A 219 -4.93 -0.19 -33.19
C SER A 219 -3.41 -0.33 -33.03
N LEU A 220 -2.94 -1.38 -32.32
CA LEU A 220 -1.54 -1.57 -31.90
C LEU A 220 -0.97 -0.39 -31.12
N THR A 221 -1.83 0.32 -30.40
CA THR A 221 -1.44 1.42 -29.51
C THR A 221 -1.44 0.99 -28.05
N MET A 222 -0.67 1.69 -27.25
CA MET A 222 -0.62 1.47 -25.81
C MET A 222 -1.93 1.96 -25.15
N PHE A 223 -2.40 1.28 -24.10
CA PHE A 223 -3.59 1.66 -23.37
C PHE A 223 -3.27 1.89 -21.87
N PRO A 224 -3.80 2.97 -21.24
CA PRO A 224 -4.70 4.01 -21.76
C PRO A 224 -3.99 5.00 -22.70
N THR A 225 -4.73 5.63 -23.62
CA THR A 225 -4.22 6.62 -24.53
C THR A 225 -4.96 7.94 -24.42
N THR A 226 -4.25 9.04 -24.70
CA THR A 226 -4.81 10.38 -24.88
C THR A 226 -4.33 10.91 -26.23
N GLY A 227 -5.26 11.19 -27.13
CA GLY A 227 -4.90 11.62 -28.49
C GLY A 227 -4.06 10.60 -29.28
N GLY A 228 -4.27 9.29 -29.05
CA GLY A 228 -3.53 8.22 -29.73
C GLY A 228 -2.16 7.89 -29.14
N MET A 229 -1.69 8.64 -28.16
CA MET A 229 -0.42 8.41 -27.46
C MET A 229 -0.68 7.98 -26.01
N GLY A 230 0.15 7.10 -25.49
CA GLY A 230 0.13 6.69 -24.10
C GLY A 230 1.49 6.85 -23.43
N THR A 231 1.53 6.74 -22.10
CA THR A 231 2.76 6.78 -21.31
C THR A 231 2.74 5.64 -20.27
N HIS A 232 3.89 5.28 -19.76
CA HIS A 232 3.93 4.42 -18.59
C HIS A 232 3.16 5.08 -17.43
N GLY A 233 2.61 4.26 -16.56
CA GLY A 233 1.80 4.71 -15.43
C GLY A 233 2.07 3.92 -14.18
N GLY A 234 1.39 4.28 -13.11
CA GLY A 234 1.51 3.62 -11.81
C GLY A 234 0.56 2.43 -11.68
N TYR A 235 1.09 1.22 -11.49
CA TYR A 235 0.33 0.00 -11.23
C TYR A 235 0.09 -0.19 -9.74
N CYS A 236 -1.13 -0.54 -9.37
CA CYS A 236 -1.58 -0.74 -8.00
C CYS A 236 -2.73 -1.77 -7.96
N GLY A 237 -3.36 -1.94 -6.81
CA GLY A 237 -4.42 -2.91 -6.59
C GLY A 237 -3.91 -4.21 -5.96
N GLU A 238 -4.75 -5.22 -5.90
CA GLU A 238 -4.50 -6.47 -5.18
C GLU A 238 -3.20 -7.17 -5.61
N ALA A 239 -2.87 -7.12 -6.89
CA ALA A 239 -1.70 -7.78 -7.46
C ALA A 239 -0.34 -7.29 -6.92
N VAL A 240 -0.27 -6.07 -6.37
CA VAL A 240 0.99 -5.54 -5.83
C VAL A 240 1.23 -5.88 -4.35
N LYS A 241 0.25 -6.48 -3.66
CA LYS A 241 0.35 -6.77 -2.23
C LYS A 241 1.60 -7.58 -1.84
N PRO A 242 1.98 -8.67 -2.52
CA PRO A 242 3.18 -9.42 -2.14
C PRO A 242 4.47 -8.59 -2.17
N ILE A 243 4.57 -7.66 -3.12
CA ILE A 243 5.72 -6.75 -3.24
C ILE A 243 5.74 -5.77 -2.06
N ALA A 244 4.57 -5.21 -1.74
CA ALA A 244 4.42 -4.28 -0.62
C ALA A 244 4.74 -4.94 0.72
N LEU A 245 4.24 -6.15 0.96
CA LEU A 245 4.50 -6.92 2.18
C LEU A 245 6.00 -7.22 2.34
N ASN A 246 6.69 -7.61 1.27
CA ASN A 246 8.14 -7.83 1.31
C ASN A 246 8.89 -6.56 1.73
N MET A 247 8.58 -5.42 1.11
CA MET A 247 9.27 -4.16 1.43
C MET A 247 8.99 -3.69 2.88
N VAL A 248 7.77 -3.86 3.37
CA VAL A 248 7.41 -3.58 4.77
C VAL A 248 8.21 -4.47 5.72
N ALA A 249 8.24 -5.79 5.46
CA ALA A 249 8.96 -6.74 6.28
C ALA A 249 10.48 -6.47 6.29
N GLU A 250 11.06 -6.10 5.15
CA GLU A 250 12.50 -5.74 5.06
C GLU A 250 12.83 -4.56 5.97
N ILE A 251 12.04 -3.49 5.96
CA ILE A 251 12.25 -2.33 6.85
C ILE A 251 12.05 -2.72 8.32
N ALA A 252 11.00 -3.50 8.63
CA ALA A 252 10.65 -3.87 9.98
C ALA A 252 11.65 -4.83 10.64
N ARG A 253 12.37 -5.67 9.87
CA ARG A 253 13.35 -6.63 10.38
C ARG A 253 14.79 -6.13 10.36
N ASN A 254 15.11 -5.07 9.62
CA ASN A 254 16.47 -4.57 9.48
C ASN A 254 16.92 -3.81 10.73
N GLU A 255 18.12 -4.12 11.26
CA GLU A 255 18.63 -3.57 12.52
C GLU A 255 18.69 -2.03 12.55
N LYS A 256 18.91 -1.37 11.41
CA LYS A 256 18.99 0.09 11.34
C LYS A 256 17.62 0.76 11.23
N THR A 257 16.64 0.08 10.62
CA THR A 257 15.33 0.67 10.29
C THR A 257 14.17 0.10 11.09
N LYS A 258 14.35 -0.96 11.87
CA LYS A 258 13.30 -1.67 12.63
C LYS A 258 12.49 -0.81 13.61
N ASN A 259 13.06 0.32 14.02
CA ASN A 259 12.37 1.27 14.91
C ASN A 259 11.64 2.39 14.15
N LEU A 260 11.72 2.41 12.83
CA LEU A 260 11.02 3.38 11.98
C LEU A 260 9.56 2.96 11.81
N PRO A 261 8.58 3.73 12.34
CA PRO A 261 7.17 3.40 12.17
C PRO A 261 6.78 3.33 10.69
N ILE A 262 5.88 2.41 10.35
CA ILE A 262 5.50 2.13 8.95
C ILE A 262 3.99 2.30 8.79
N SER A 263 3.57 3.05 7.76
CA SER A 263 2.20 3.02 7.24
C SER A 263 2.16 2.13 5.99
N GLY A 264 1.46 1.00 6.06
CA GLY A 264 1.46 -0.01 5.00
C GLY A 264 0.47 0.30 3.88
N ILE A 265 0.94 0.28 2.62
CA ILE A 265 0.13 0.61 1.44
C ILE A 265 0.42 -0.40 0.34
N GLY A 266 -0.61 -0.84 -0.37
CA GLY A 266 -0.46 -1.67 -1.58
C GLY A 266 -1.28 -2.93 -1.56
N GLY A 267 -2.42 -2.92 -2.24
CA GLY A 267 -3.28 -4.09 -2.41
C GLY A 267 -4.13 -4.47 -1.21
N VAL A 268 -4.27 -3.60 -0.21
CA VAL A 268 -5.20 -3.80 0.91
C VAL A 268 -6.64 -3.70 0.39
N THR A 269 -7.35 -4.82 0.38
CA THR A 269 -8.72 -4.94 -0.12
C THR A 269 -9.68 -5.42 0.95
N THR A 270 -9.19 -6.24 1.89
CA THR A 270 -9.95 -6.83 2.98
C THR A 270 -9.23 -6.65 4.32
N TRP A 271 -9.92 -6.98 5.42
CA TRP A 271 -9.30 -7.03 6.74
C TRP A 271 -8.12 -8.02 6.83
N LYS A 272 -8.14 -9.10 6.04
CA LYS A 272 -7.05 -10.09 6.00
C LYS A 272 -5.76 -9.47 5.46
N ASP A 273 -5.88 -8.65 4.43
CA ASP A 273 -4.73 -7.93 3.88
C ASP A 273 -4.16 -6.96 4.91
N ALA A 274 -5.04 -6.29 5.68
CA ALA A 274 -4.59 -5.42 6.77
C ALA A 274 -3.86 -6.20 7.88
N VAL A 275 -4.35 -7.40 8.23
CA VAL A 275 -3.66 -8.29 9.18
C VAL A 275 -2.24 -8.63 8.69
N ASP A 276 -2.07 -8.94 7.39
CA ASP A 276 -0.75 -9.22 6.82
C ASP A 276 0.21 -8.05 7.02
N PHE A 277 -0.21 -6.81 6.69
CA PHE A 277 0.61 -5.61 6.86
C PHE A 277 0.94 -5.32 8.33
N LEU A 278 -0.07 -5.36 9.21
CA LEU A 278 0.11 -5.10 10.64
C LEU A 278 1.05 -6.15 11.26
N ALA A 279 0.83 -7.43 10.98
CA ALA A 279 1.67 -8.50 11.50
C ALA A 279 3.13 -8.42 11.01
N LEU A 280 3.38 -7.85 9.82
CA LEU A 280 4.71 -7.60 9.28
C LEU A 280 5.31 -6.25 9.69
N GLY A 281 4.68 -5.50 10.59
CA GLY A 281 5.28 -4.34 11.24
C GLY A 281 4.70 -2.98 10.85
N ALA A 282 3.68 -2.93 9.98
CA ALA A 282 2.96 -1.69 9.75
C ALA A 282 2.14 -1.29 11.00
N SER A 283 2.11 -0.01 11.34
CA SER A 283 1.31 0.52 12.46
C SER A 283 -0.13 0.85 12.07
N ASN A 284 -0.35 1.15 10.80
CA ASN A 284 -1.64 1.33 10.18
C ASN A 284 -1.58 0.95 8.70
N VAL A 285 -2.72 0.96 8.02
CA VAL A 285 -2.79 0.68 6.59
C VAL A 285 -3.49 1.79 5.83
N GLN A 286 -3.02 2.06 4.61
CA GLN A 286 -3.67 3.00 3.70
C GLN A 286 -4.25 2.26 2.49
N VAL A 287 -5.47 2.61 2.12
CA VAL A 287 -6.26 1.98 1.06
C VAL A 287 -6.55 2.99 -0.04
N CYS A 288 -6.37 2.60 -1.29
CA CYS A 288 -6.76 3.40 -2.45
C CYS A 288 -7.67 2.63 -3.40
N THR A 289 -7.10 1.69 -4.17
CA THR A 289 -7.77 1.01 -5.28
C THR A 289 -9.05 0.31 -4.85
N ALA A 290 -9.05 -0.37 -3.71
CA ALA A 290 -10.26 -1.04 -3.19
C ALA A 290 -11.39 -0.05 -2.92
N ALA A 291 -11.10 1.13 -2.34
CA ALA A 291 -12.09 2.17 -2.14
C ALA A 291 -12.62 2.76 -3.45
N MET A 292 -11.77 2.85 -4.50
CA MET A 292 -12.20 3.28 -5.84
C MET A 292 -13.09 2.25 -6.54
N VAL A 293 -12.83 0.96 -6.34
CA VAL A 293 -13.55 -0.13 -7.01
C VAL A 293 -14.85 -0.48 -6.28
N TYR A 294 -14.82 -0.54 -4.95
CA TYR A 294 -15.93 -1.04 -4.13
C TYR A 294 -16.66 0.04 -3.32
N GLY A 295 -16.11 1.26 -3.28
CA GLY A 295 -16.67 2.37 -2.52
C GLY A 295 -16.22 2.44 -1.06
N PHE A 296 -16.57 3.54 -0.37
CA PHE A 296 -16.06 3.81 0.98
C PHE A 296 -16.61 2.87 2.06
N LYS A 297 -17.77 2.26 1.84
CA LYS A 297 -18.41 1.38 2.85
C LYS A 297 -17.65 0.09 3.13
N ILE A 298 -16.68 -0.29 2.30
CA ILE A 298 -15.84 -1.47 2.57
C ILE A 298 -15.12 -1.40 3.92
N VAL A 299 -14.92 -0.21 4.47
CA VAL A 299 -14.30 -0.03 5.79
C VAL A 299 -15.13 -0.67 6.92
N GLU A 300 -16.44 -0.79 6.76
CA GLU A 300 -17.32 -1.45 7.74
C GLU A 300 -16.94 -2.93 7.87
N ASP A 301 -16.79 -3.64 6.74
CA ASP A 301 -16.36 -5.03 6.69
C ASP A 301 -14.91 -5.19 7.19
N MET A 302 -14.04 -4.24 6.82
CA MET A 302 -12.63 -4.25 7.27
C MET A 302 -12.53 -4.12 8.79
N LYS A 303 -13.26 -3.19 9.41
CA LYS A 303 -13.28 -3.02 10.88
C LYS A 303 -13.87 -4.23 11.58
N THR A 304 -15.02 -4.70 11.11
CA THR A 304 -15.70 -5.86 11.71
C THR A 304 -14.84 -7.11 11.62
N GLY A 305 -14.24 -7.36 10.44
CA GLY A 305 -13.39 -8.52 10.23
C GLY A 305 -12.10 -8.49 11.06
N LEU A 306 -11.46 -7.31 11.19
CA LEU A 306 -10.27 -7.14 12.02
C LEU A 306 -10.61 -7.33 13.51
N SER A 307 -11.70 -6.72 14.01
CA SER A 307 -12.15 -6.88 15.39
C SER A 307 -12.41 -8.36 15.73
N ASN A 308 -13.18 -9.06 14.90
CA ASN A 308 -13.46 -10.48 15.08
C ASN A 308 -12.18 -11.33 15.09
N PHE A 309 -11.22 -11.01 14.21
CA PHE A 309 -9.93 -11.70 14.17
C PHE A 309 -9.13 -11.50 15.46
N LEU A 310 -9.05 -10.26 15.96
CA LEU A 310 -8.36 -9.96 17.22
C LEU A 310 -9.01 -10.69 18.41
N ASP A 311 -10.34 -10.68 18.48
CA ASP A 311 -11.11 -11.39 19.52
C ASP A 311 -10.86 -12.90 19.44
N GLU A 312 -10.85 -13.50 18.25
CA GLU A 312 -10.53 -14.93 18.02
C GLU A 312 -9.10 -15.28 18.50
N LYS A 313 -8.16 -14.37 18.29
CA LYS A 313 -6.76 -14.54 18.73
C LYS A 313 -6.52 -14.15 20.19
N GLY A 314 -7.53 -13.66 20.90
CA GLY A 314 -7.41 -13.19 22.27
C GLY A 314 -6.56 -11.93 22.44
N MET A 315 -6.50 -11.10 21.39
CA MET A 315 -5.82 -9.81 21.39
C MET A 315 -6.81 -8.70 21.75
N ASN A 316 -6.41 -7.78 22.62
CA ASN A 316 -7.28 -6.70 23.09
C ASN A 316 -7.19 -5.44 22.24
N SER A 317 -6.14 -5.30 21.44
CA SER A 317 -5.91 -4.12 20.60
C SER A 317 -5.13 -4.45 19.34
N VAL A 318 -5.16 -3.51 18.37
CA VAL A 318 -4.36 -3.58 17.14
C VAL A 318 -2.86 -3.61 17.46
N ASP A 319 -2.42 -2.90 18.48
CA ASP A 319 -1.00 -2.81 18.87
C ASP A 319 -0.41 -4.18 19.21
N GLU A 320 -1.23 -5.10 19.73
CA GLU A 320 -0.77 -6.46 20.04
C GLU A 320 -0.49 -7.30 18.78
N LEU A 321 -1.04 -6.92 17.62
CA LEU A 321 -0.81 -7.60 16.34
C LEU A 321 0.45 -7.09 15.64
N ILE A 322 0.82 -5.82 15.85
CA ILE A 322 1.91 -5.16 15.11
C ILE A 322 3.22 -5.92 15.27
N GLY A 323 3.81 -6.33 14.17
CA GLY A 323 5.11 -7.00 14.13
C GLY A 323 5.13 -8.46 14.56
N LYS A 324 4.01 -9.09 14.87
CA LYS A 324 3.96 -10.49 15.35
C LYS A 324 4.59 -11.50 14.40
N ALA A 325 4.54 -11.26 13.10
CA ALA A 325 5.11 -12.14 12.07
C ALA A 325 6.57 -11.81 11.72
N VAL A 326 7.08 -10.64 12.09
CA VAL A 326 8.45 -10.21 11.76
C VAL A 326 9.53 -11.22 12.18
N PRO A 327 9.47 -11.83 13.39
CA PRO A 327 10.47 -12.83 13.80
C PRO A 327 10.50 -14.09 12.94
N SER A 328 9.46 -14.35 12.14
CA SER A 328 9.40 -15.50 11.23
C SER A 328 10.00 -15.22 9.85
N VAL A 329 10.35 -13.97 9.56
CA VAL A 329 10.98 -13.56 8.29
C VAL A 329 12.49 -13.68 8.41
N THR A 330 13.10 -14.48 7.55
CA THR A 330 14.56 -14.70 7.57
C THR A 330 15.15 -14.74 6.16
N ASP A 331 16.48 -14.69 6.06
CA ASP A 331 17.17 -14.86 4.80
C ASP A 331 17.34 -16.34 4.46
N TRP A 332 17.39 -16.67 3.17
CA TRP A 332 17.53 -18.03 2.64
C TRP A 332 18.59 -18.86 3.35
N LYS A 333 19.75 -18.28 3.65
CA LYS A 333 20.88 -18.97 4.30
C LYS A 333 20.59 -19.48 5.73
N PHE A 334 19.52 -18.99 6.37
CA PHE A 334 19.11 -19.41 7.72
C PHE A 334 17.90 -20.36 7.70
N LEU A 335 17.36 -20.70 6.53
CA LEU A 335 16.29 -21.68 6.44
C LEU A 335 16.82 -23.08 6.81
N ASN A 336 15.97 -23.87 7.45
CA ASN A 336 16.27 -25.28 7.75
C ASN A 336 16.12 -26.12 6.47
N LEU A 337 17.20 -26.35 5.75
CA LEU A 337 17.22 -27.11 4.51
C LEU A 337 16.98 -28.63 4.71
N ASN A 338 16.96 -29.12 5.96
CA ASN A 338 16.66 -30.51 6.30
C ASN A 338 15.17 -30.71 6.66
N HIS A 339 14.38 -29.64 6.69
CA HIS A 339 12.93 -29.73 6.91
C HIS A 339 12.26 -30.20 5.63
N VAL A 340 11.42 -31.22 5.72
CA VAL A 340 10.68 -31.80 4.58
C VAL A 340 9.22 -31.91 4.96
N ASP A 341 8.35 -31.23 4.23
CA ASP A 341 6.90 -31.39 4.29
C ASP A 341 6.44 -32.19 3.08
N LYS A 342 5.75 -33.31 3.31
CA LYS A 342 5.25 -34.18 2.24
C LYS A 342 3.77 -33.94 1.98
N ALA A 343 3.38 -34.01 0.72
CA ALA A 343 1.99 -33.90 0.32
C ALA A 343 1.18 -35.11 0.86
N VAL A 344 -0.01 -34.84 1.36
CA VAL A 344 -0.98 -35.89 1.75
C VAL A 344 -2.29 -35.63 1.02
N ILE A 345 -2.80 -36.66 0.34
CA ILE A 345 -4.08 -36.61 -0.37
C ILE A 345 -5.13 -37.33 0.48
N ASP A 346 -6.04 -36.56 1.07
CA ASP A 346 -7.21 -37.09 1.76
C ASP A 346 -8.17 -37.72 0.72
N GLN A 347 -8.19 -39.07 0.63
CA GLN A 347 -8.95 -39.81 -0.37
C GLN A 347 -10.47 -39.64 -0.17
N GLU A 348 -10.94 -39.35 1.05
CA GLU A 348 -12.37 -39.14 1.33
C GLU A 348 -12.85 -37.78 0.79
N LYS A 349 -11.99 -36.77 0.85
CA LYS A 349 -12.27 -35.42 0.35
C LYS A 349 -11.86 -35.22 -1.11
N CYS A 350 -11.12 -36.15 -1.69
CA CYS A 350 -10.60 -36.05 -3.04
C CYS A 350 -11.73 -36.12 -4.09
N ILE A 351 -11.94 -35.00 -4.80
CA ILE A 351 -12.94 -34.94 -5.90
C ILE A 351 -12.42 -35.49 -7.23
N LYS A 352 -11.25 -36.10 -7.25
CA LYS A 352 -10.63 -36.79 -8.40
C LYS A 352 -10.41 -35.88 -9.62
N CYS A 353 -10.23 -34.58 -9.45
CA CYS A 353 -10.05 -33.61 -10.54
C CYS A 353 -8.68 -33.69 -11.24
N GLY A 354 -7.67 -34.31 -10.64
CA GLY A 354 -6.34 -34.52 -11.21
C GLY A 354 -5.40 -33.33 -11.20
N ARG A 355 -5.81 -32.16 -10.70
CA ARG A 355 -4.96 -30.94 -10.69
C ARG A 355 -3.64 -31.13 -9.95
N CYS A 356 -3.65 -31.85 -8.82
CA CYS A 356 -2.45 -32.12 -8.04
C CYS A 356 -1.44 -32.96 -8.82
N HIS A 357 -1.91 -34.00 -9.56
CA HIS A 357 -1.04 -34.79 -10.42
C HIS A 357 -0.44 -33.97 -11.55
N ILE A 358 -1.26 -33.22 -12.31
CA ILE A 358 -0.80 -32.42 -13.44
C ILE A 358 0.29 -31.41 -12.96
N VAL A 359 0.04 -30.71 -11.87
CA VAL A 359 1.02 -29.74 -11.34
C VAL A 359 2.31 -30.42 -10.92
N CYS A 360 2.23 -31.61 -10.28
CA CYS A 360 3.41 -32.36 -9.86
C CYS A 360 4.13 -33.01 -11.03
N GLU A 361 3.41 -33.54 -12.03
CA GLU A 361 3.96 -34.20 -13.20
C GLU A 361 4.75 -33.25 -14.09
N ASP A 362 4.22 -32.03 -14.27
CA ASP A 362 4.83 -31.01 -15.13
C ASP A 362 5.91 -30.18 -14.40
N THR A 363 6.29 -30.55 -13.18
CA THR A 363 7.37 -29.91 -12.39
C THR A 363 8.53 -30.88 -12.12
N SER A 364 9.32 -30.67 -11.07
CA SER A 364 10.60 -31.36 -10.87
C SER A 364 10.47 -32.77 -10.29
N HIS A 365 9.38 -33.12 -9.60
CA HIS A 365 9.42 -34.27 -8.67
C HIS A 365 8.59 -35.48 -9.11
N GLN A 366 7.53 -35.33 -9.91
CA GLN A 366 6.63 -36.39 -10.37
C GLN A 366 6.17 -37.34 -9.24
N ALA A 367 6.07 -36.83 -8.01
CA ALA A 367 5.75 -37.62 -6.83
C ALA A 367 4.28 -38.04 -6.74
N ILE A 368 3.34 -37.30 -7.37
CA ILE A 368 1.92 -37.62 -7.33
C ILE A 368 1.58 -38.54 -8.50
N LYS A 369 1.44 -39.82 -8.21
CA LYS A 369 1.11 -40.83 -9.18
C LYS A 369 -0.40 -40.88 -9.45
N TYR A 370 -0.76 -41.27 -10.67
CA TYR A 370 -2.12 -41.42 -11.13
C TYR A 370 -2.38 -42.88 -11.57
N SER A 371 -3.45 -43.45 -11.08
CA SER A 371 -3.99 -44.69 -11.62
C SER A 371 -5.47 -44.54 -11.95
N ASN A 372 -5.93 -45.30 -12.93
CA ASN A 372 -7.33 -45.35 -13.33
C ASN A 372 -7.75 -46.81 -13.48
N ASP A 373 -8.45 -47.31 -12.48
CA ASP A 373 -8.96 -48.66 -12.47
C ASP A 373 -10.49 -48.63 -12.69
N GLU A 374 -10.94 -49.17 -13.82
CA GLU A 374 -12.35 -49.21 -14.24
C GLU A 374 -13.09 -47.84 -14.12
N GLY A 375 -12.41 -46.74 -14.43
CA GLY A 375 -12.97 -45.38 -14.34
C GLY A 375 -12.84 -44.75 -12.96
N ASN A 376 -12.31 -45.45 -11.97
CA ASN A 376 -12.02 -44.91 -10.66
C ASN A 376 -10.60 -44.28 -10.63
N ARG A 377 -10.53 -42.97 -10.67
CA ARG A 377 -9.26 -42.25 -10.61
C ARG A 377 -8.73 -42.23 -9.17
N VAL A 378 -7.50 -42.67 -8.98
CA VAL A 378 -6.81 -42.62 -7.70
C VAL A 378 -5.51 -41.85 -7.84
N PHE A 379 -5.26 -40.96 -6.92
CA PHE A 379 -4.03 -40.18 -6.83
C PHE A 379 -3.31 -40.53 -5.54
N THR A 380 -2.07 -40.98 -5.64
CA THR A 380 -1.22 -41.38 -4.50
C THR A 380 0.06 -40.56 -4.50
N VAL A 381 0.62 -40.35 -3.33
CA VAL A 381 1.91 -39.65 -3.17
C VAL A 381 3.00 -40.70 -3.02
N ASP A 382 4.05 -40.60 -3.80
CA ASP A 382 5.30 -41.32 -3.62
C ASP A 382 6.18 -40.59 -2.62
N ASP A 383 6.28 -41.12 -1.43
CA ASP A 383 7.01 -40.50 -0.31
C ASP A 383 8.53 -40.36 -0.55
N THR A 384 9.07 -41.11 -1.52
CA THR A 384 10.51 -41.05 -1.83
C THR A 384 10.83 -39.94 -2.80
N GLU A 385 9.86 -39.54 -3.64
CA GLU A 385 10.02 -38.49 -4.63
C GLU A 385 9.44 -37.14 -4.15
N CYS A 386 8.60 -37.13 -3.10
CA CYS A 386 8.03 -35.92 -2.51
C CYS A 386 9.00 -35.29 -1.52
N VAL A 387 9.42 -34.07 -1.82
CA VAL A 387 10.38 -33.28 -1.05
C VAL A 387 9.81 -31.95 -0.63
#